data_b13fde41ba37ec04fe4e7a3fc1ffc74d
#
_entry.id   b13fde41ba37ec04fe4e7a3fc1ffc74d
#
_cell.length_a   1.000
_cell.length_b   1.000
_cell.length_c   1.000
_cell.angle_alpha   90.00
_cell.angle_beta   90.00
_cell.angle_gamma   90.00
#
_symmetry.space_group_name_H-M   'P 1'
#
loop_
_entity.id
_entity.type
_entity.pdbx_description
1 polymer ?
#
loop_
_entity_poly.entity_id
_entity_poly.type
_entity_poly.pdbx_seq_one_letter_code
_entity_poly.pdbx_strand_id
1 'polypeptide(L)'
;LFEEAIDWVELDENGLMSGPILEPASRIPEKELNPATLEPQLNIEQVYQALVSGIRDYFGKMGFTKAILGSSGGIDSAVTLAIACEALGADNVRAILMPSPYSTEHSVNDAVALSKNLNNPYDIVQIDQVYNSFLKTLDPLFNGLPFSLAEENIQSRSRGNILMAIANKFGYVLLNTSNKSELATGYGTLYGDMAGGLGVLGDCYKLQVYELAKYINRISEIIPQHIISKPPSAELRPNQKDSDSLPDYEVLDKLLYQYIEKRQSPANIKEQGFDAALVDRTIKMVNNNEYKRNQFCPIIRISPKAFGVGRRMPIVGKYLS
;
A
#
# COMPACT_ATOMS: atom_id res chain seq x y z
N LEU A 1 -22.02 -6.41 -8.29
CA LEU A 1 -21.18 -5.73 -7.29
C LEU A 1 -20.52 -4.52 -7.95
N PHE A 2 -20.41 -3.40 -7.23
CA PHE A 2 -19.77 -2.14 -7.65
C PHE A 2 -20.51 -1.34 -8.74
N GLU A 3 -21.81 -1.58 -8.96
CA GLU A 3 -22.70 -0.74 -9.74
C GLU A 3 -23.74 -0.10 -8.82
N GLU A 4 -24.04 1.18 -9.04
CA GLU A 4 -25.11 1.85 -8.31
C GLU A 4 -26.46 1.34 -8.83
N ALA A 5 -27.34 0.88 -7.92
CA ALA A 5 -28.68 0.43 -8.24
C ALA A 5 -29.67 0.96 -7.21
N ILE A 6 -30.89 1.21 -7.66
CA ILE A 6 -32.03 1.53 -6.80
C ILE A 6 -33.09 0.46 -7.06
N ASP A 7 -33.36 -0.37 -6.05
CA ASP A 7 -34.37 -1.41 -6.14
C ASP A 7 -35.55 -1.10 -5.23
N TRP A 8 -36.74 -1.55 -5.65
CA TRP A 8 -38.01 -1.41 -4.92
C TRP A 8 -38.34 -2.73 -4.24
N VAL A 9 -38.72 -2.64 -3.00
CA VAL A 9 -39.17 -3.81 -2.22
C VAL A 9 -40.57 -3.49 -1.69
N GLU A 10 -41.55 -4.30 -2.05
CA GLU A 10 -42.86 -4.26 -1.43
C GLU A 10 -42.85 -5.14 -0.16
N LEU A 11 -43.29 -4.57 0.93
CA LEU A 11 -43.51 -5.29 2.19
C LEU A 11 -44.99 -5.52 2.38
N ASP A 12 -45.39 -6.72 2.73
CA ASP A 12 -46.75 -7.01 3.18
C ASP A 12 -47.05 -6.42 4.57
N GLU A 13 -48.27 -6.56 5.04
CA GLU A 13 -48.71 -6.06 6.34
C GLU A 13 -47.96 -6.69 7.54
N ASN A 14 -47.22 -7.78 7.32
CA ASN A 14 -46.40 -8.46 8.32
C ASN A 14 -44.90 -8.09 8.16
N GLY A 15 -44.56 -7.19 7.22
CA GLY A 15 -43.20 -6.80 6.93
C GLY A 15 -42.38 -7.85 6.15
N LEU A 16 -43.07 -8.79 5.49
CA LEU A 16 -42.44 -9.79 4.65
C LEU A 16 -42.27 -9.25 3.22
N MET A 17 -41.13 -9.49 2.65
CA MET A 17 -40.78 -9.07 1.29
C MET A 17 -41.57 -9.89 0.26
N SER A 18 -42.38 -9.22 -0.60
CA SER A 18 -42.94 -9.80 -1.78
C SER A 18 -42.17 -9.31 -2.99
N GLY A 19 -41.26 -10.11 -3.47
CA GLY A 19 -40.38 -9.79 -4.65
C GLY A 19 -39.30 -10.84 -4.85
N PRO A 20 -38.58 -10.80 -5.95
CA PRO A 20 -37.46 -11.71 -6.13
C PRO A 20 -36.47 -11.45 -5.00
N ILE A 21 -36.39 -12.39 -4.07
CA ILE A 21 -35.29 -12.43 -3.10
C ILE A 21 -34.03 -12.47 -3.94
N LEU A 22 -33.26 -11.38 -3.97
CA LEU A 22 -31.89 -11.45 -4.46
C LEU A 22 -31.24 -12.53 -3.60
N GLU A 23 -31.00 -13.70 -4.18
CA GLU A 23 -30.29 -14.75 -3.49
C GLU A 23 -29.04 -14.10 -2.92
N PRO A 24 -28.80 -14.17 -1.61
CA PRO A 24 -27.57 -13.66 -1.04
C PRO A 24 -26.46 -14.36 -1.82
N ALA A 25 -25.58 -13.57 -2.44
CA ALA A 25 -24.44 -14.07 -3.17
C ALA A 25 -23.91 -15.28 -2.41
N SER A 26 -24.00 -16.46 -3.01
CA SER A 26 -23.86 -17.78 -2.39
C SER A 26 -22.86 -17.71 -1.23
N ARG A 27 -23.30 -18.03 -0.02
CA ARG A 27 -22.42 -18.14 1.15
C ARG A 27 -21.27 -19.01 0.71
N ILE A 28 -20.10 -18.39 0.53
CA ILE A 28 -18.87 -19.13 0.30
C ILE A 28 -18.76 -20.10 1.47
N PRO A 29 -18.73 -21.42 1.25
CA PRO A 29 -18.69 -22.37 2.34
C PRO A 29 -17.50 -22.01 3.24
N GLU A 30 -17.74 -21.94 4.55
CA GLU A 30 -16.68 -21.84 5.55
C GLU A 30 -15.75 -23.05 5.41
N LYS A 31 -14.79 -22.94 4.52
CA LYS A 31 -13.68 -23.86 4.49
C LYS A 31 -12.82 -23.55 5.72
N GLU A 32 -12.55 -24.56 6.51
CA GLU A 32 -11.62 -24.46 7.64
C GLU A 32 -10.35 -23.72 7.18
N LEU A 33 -10.09 -22.57 7.79
CA LEU A 33 -8.97 -21.71 7.46
C LEU A 33 -7.68 -22.44 7.82
N ASN A 34 -6.91 -22.79 6.82
CA ASN A 34 -5.54 -23.18 7.05
C ASN A 34 -4.76 -21.92 7.44
N PRO A 35 -4.21 -21.83 8.69
CA PRO A 35 -3.42 -20.68 9.13
C PRO A 35 -2.23 -20.35 8.22
N ALA A 36 -1.86 -21.30 7.37
CA ALA A 36 -0.78 -21.12 6.39
C ALA A 36 -1.17 -20.32 5.14
N THR A 37 -2.44 -20.00 4.92
CA THR A 37 -2.88 -19.20 3.77
C THR A 37 -3.61 -17.96 4.27
N LEU A 38 -3.17 -16.78 3.80
CA LEU A 38 -4.00 -15.58 3.84
C LEU A 38 -5.24 -15.88 3.02
N GLU A 39 -6.37 -15.89 3.68
CA GLU A 39 -7.71 -16.09 3.15
C GLU A 39 -7.82 -16.50 1.67
N PRO A 40 -8.06 -17.77 1.37
CA PRO A 40 -8.42 -18.19 0.02
C PRO A 40 -9.76 -17.62 -0.47
N GLN A 41 -10.47 -16.88 0.38
CA GLN A 41 -11.83 -16.41 0.14
C GLN A 41 -11.90 -14.97 -0.37
N LEU A 42 -10.82 -14.20 -0.30
CA LEU A 42 -10.77 -12.93 -0.99
C LEU A 42 -10.58 -13.23 -2.49
N ASN A 43 -11.68 -13.18 -3.22
CA ASN A 43 -11.61 -13.16 -4.67
C ASN A 43 -10.80 -11.91 -5.08
N ILE A 44 -9.60 -12.13 -5.60
CA ILE A 44 -8.67 -11.04 -5.97
C ILE A 44 -9.28 -10.10 -7.00
N GLU A 45 -10.19 -10.59 -7.83
CA GLU A 45 -10.96 -9.78 -8.75
C GLU A 45 -11.86 -8.79 -8.01
N GLN A 46 -12.55 -9.21 -6.94
CA GLN A 46 -13.38 -8.33 -6.13
C GLN A 46 -12.53 -7.27 -5.42
N VAL A 47 -11.35 -7.64 -4.93
CA VAL A 47 -10.40 -6.69 -4.35
C VAL A 47 -9.97 -5.67 -5.38
N TYR A 48 -9.60 -6.12 -6.59
CA TYR A 48 -9.22 -5.23 -7.68
C TYR A 48 -10.35 -4.25 -8.03
N GLN A 49 -11.57 -4.74 -8.21
CA GLN A 49 -12.74 -3.91 -8.52
C GLN A 49 -13.08 -2.93 -7.38
N ALA A 50 -12.92 -3.35 -6.12
CA ALA A 50 -13.12 -2.47 -4.97
C ALA A 50 -12.10 -1.32 -4.94
N LEU A 51 -10.84 -1.59 -5.27
CA LEU A 51 -9.80 -0.57 -5.33
C LEU A 51 -10.04 0.41 -6.49
N VAL A 52 -10.39 -0.10 -7.67
CA VAL A 52 -10.76 0.73 -8.84
C VAL A 52 -11.97 1.62 -8.52
N SER A 53 -13.04 1.04 -7.97
CA SER A 53 -14.24 1.79 -7.57
C SER A 53 -13.94 2.80 -6.47
N GLY A 54 -13.11 2.43 -5.49
CA GLY A 54 -12.70 3.31 -4.40
C GLY A 54 -11.97 4.56 -4.89
N ILE A 55 -11.07 4.43 -5.86
CA ILE A 55 -10.41 5.59 -6.49
C ILE A 55 -11.45 6.42 -7.27
N ARG A 56 -12.24 5.77 -8.11
CA ARG A 56 -13.24 6.46 -8.95
C ARG A 56 -14.23 7.26 -8.12
N ASP A 57 -14.75 6.67 -7.05
CA ASP A 57 -15.68 7.31 -6.14
C ASP A 57 -15.05 8.44 -5.35
N TYR A 58 -13.84 8.24 -4.82
CA TYR A 58 -13.14 9.29 -4.09
C TYR A 58 -12.89 10.51 -4.98
N PHE A 59 -12.38 10.30 -6.19
CA PHE A 59 -12.11 11.39 -7.12
C PHE A 59 -13.40 12.06 -7.59
N GLY A 60 -14.39 11.29 -8.04
CA GLY A 60 -15.65 11.82 -8.54
C GLY A 60 -16.44 12.60 -7.50
N LYS A 61 -16.57 12.07 -6.28
CA LYS A 61 -17.33 12.70 -5.19
C LYS A 61 -16.63 13.93 -4.60
N MET A 62 -15.30 13.96 -4.63
CA MET A 62 -14.51 15.10 -4.18
C MET A 62 -14.23 16.15 -5.27
N GLY A 63 -14.64 15.88 -6.53
CA GLY A 63 -14.38 16.76 -7.65
C GLY A 63 -12.93 16.77 -8.16
N PHE A 64 -12.16 15.75 -7.83
CA PHE A 64 -10.79 15.58 -8.33
C PHE A 64 -10.80 14.87 -9.69
N THR A 65 -9.85 15.21 -10.57
CA THR A 65 -9.78 14.64 -11.91
C THR A 65 -8.44 14.00 -12.24
N LYS A 66 -7.37 14.37 -11.55
CA LYS A 66 -6.02 13.97 -11.91
C LYS A 66 -5.22 13.45 -10.71
N ALA A 67 -4.52 12.37 -10.92
CA ALA A 67 -3.65 11.73 -9.93
C ALA A 67 -2.17 11.83 -10.30
N ILE A 68 -1.31 11.83 -9.28
CA ILE A 68 0.14 11.70 -9.41
C ILE A 68 0.63 10.67 -8.40
N LEU A 69 1.68 9.92 -8.75
CA LEU A 69 2.38 9.05 -7.81
C LEU A 69 3.86 8.90 -8.17
N GLY A 70 4.64 8.50 -7.18
CA GLY A 70 6.03 8.10 -7.38
C GLY A 70 6.09 6.67 -7.92
N SER A 71 6.69 6.49 -9.11
CA SER A 71 6.92 5.18 -9.71
C SER A 71 8.37 4.75 -9.46
N SER A 72 8.56 3.89 -8.45
CA SER A 72 9.88 3.43 -8.03
C SER A 72 10.43 2.25 -8.85
N GLY A 73 9.59 1.65 -9.71
CA GLY A 73 9.88 0.35 -10.32
C GLY A 73 9.67 -0.83 -9.35
N GLY A 74 9.12 -0.60 -8.15
CA GLY A 74 8.67 -1.63 -7.21
C GLY A 74 7.22 -2.05 -7.44
N ILE A 75 6.84 -3.23 -6.94
CA ILE A 75 5.53 -3.83 -7.19
C ILE A 75 4.37 -2.98 -6.67
N ASP A 76 4.51 -2.34 -5.50
CA ASP A 76 3.44 -1.55 -4.88
C ASP A 76 3.10 -0.33 -5.74
N SER A 77 4.11 0.41 -6.19
CA SER A 77 3.92 1.55 -7.08
C SER A 77 3.36 1.11 -8.44
N ALA A 78 3.76 -0.06 -8.95
CA ALA A 78 3.30 -0.60 -10.21
C ALA A 78 1.82 -0.98 -10.17
N VAL A 79 1.40 -1.68 -9.12
CA VAL A 79 -0.01 -2.07 -8.91
C VAL A 79 -0.87 -0.84 -8.69
N THR A 80 -0.40 0.13 -7.88
CA THR A 80 -1.11 1.40 -7.65
C THR A 80 -1.31 2.16 -8.95
N LEU A 81 -0.26 2.27 -9.79
CA LEU A 81 -0.33 2.97 -11.08
C LEU A 81 -1.34 2.31 -12.03
N ALA A 82 -1.29 0.99 -12.16
CA ALA A 82 -2.19 0.25 -13.02
C ALA A 82 -3.67 0.40 -12.58
N ILE A 83 -3.96 0.28 -11.28
CA ILE A 83 -5.31 0.47 -10.74
C ILE A 83 -5.79 1.92 -10.93
N ALA A 84 -4.92 2.91 -10.73
CA ALA A 84 -5.27 4.31 -10.92
C ALA A 84 -5.58 4.62 -12.41
N CYS A 85 -4.79 4.08 -13.34
CA CYS A 85 -5.06 4.23 -14.78
C CYS A 85 -6.39 3.59 -15.19
N GLU A 86 -6.74 2.43 -14.65
CA GLU A 86 -8.05 1.80 -14.87
C GLU A 86 -9.20 2.64 -14.30
N ALA A 87 -9.00 3.24 -13.13
CA ALA A 87 -10.04 4.02 -12.46
C ALA A 87 -10.32 5.38 -13.10
N LEU A 88 -9.26 6.08 -13.52
CA LEU A 88 -9.32 7.49 -13.93
C LEU A 88 -9.07 7.72 -15.43
N GLY A 89 -8.59 6.70 -16.13
CA GLY A 89 -8.04 6.82 -17.48
C GLY A 89 -6.56 7.21 -17.46
N ALA A 90 -5.76 6.61 -18.32
CA ALA A 90 -4.30 6.74 -18.33
C ALA A 90 -3.81 8.20 -18.41
N ASP A 91 -4.44 9.03 -19.23
CA ASP A 91 -4.08 10.44 -19.43
C ASP A 91 -4.24 11.30 -18.16
N ASN A 92 -5.01 10.83 -17.19
CA ASN A 92 -5.26 11.51 -15.93
C ASN A 92 -4.34 11.07 -14.78
N VAL A 93 -3.43 10.12 -15.04
CA VAL A 93 -2.51 9.58 -14.02
C VAL A 93 -1.07 9.79 -14.43
N ARG A 94 -0.35 10.65 -13.73
CA ARG A 94 1.04 10.97 -14.02
C ARG A 94 2.00 10.22 -13.08
N ALA A 95 2.97 9.52 -13.65
CA ALA A 95 4.00 8.83 -12.89
C ALA A 95 5.28 9.68 -12.82
N ILE A 96 5.87 9.82 -11.63
CA ILE A 96 7.16 10.49 -11.45
C ILE A 96 8.19 9.47 -10.99
N LEU A 97 9.18 9.25 -11.84
CA LEU A 97 10.33 8.41 -11.55
C LEU A 97 11.42 9.29 -10.93
N MET A 98 11.81 8.96 -9.72
CA MET A 98 12.75 9.78 -8.94
C MET A 98 13.98 8.97 -8.53
N PRO A 99 14.86 8.63 -9.49
CA PRO A 99 16.06 7.88 -9.17
C PRO A 99 17.00 8.66 -8.25
N SER A 100 17.74 7.92 -7.42
CA SER A 100 18.83 8.37 -6.58
C SER A 100 20.12 7.64 -6.98
N PRO A 101 21.29 7.98 -6.42
CA PRO A 101 22.54 7.23 -6.65
C PRO A 101 22.47 5.75 -6.27
N TYR A 102 21.45 5.36 -5.47
CA TYR A 102 21.23 3.97 -5.01
C TYR A 102 20.17 3.23 -5.82
N SER A 103 19.46 3.93 -6.71
CA SER A 103 18.46 3.30 -7.59
C SER A 103 19.15 2.50 -8.67
N THR A 104 18.65 1.27 -8.90
CA THR A 104 19.19 0.44 -9.97
C THR A 104 18.67 0.90 -11.34
N GLU A 105 19.49 0.76 -12.37
CA GLU A 105 19.07 1.06 -13.76
C GLU A 105 17.86 0.22 -14.16
N HIS A 106 17.79 -1.03 -13.68
CA HIS A 106 16.65 -1.91 -13.93
C HIS A 106 15.35 -1.35 -13.37
N SER A 107 15.37 -0.77 -12.16
CA SER A 107 14.16 -0.18 -11.55
C SER A 107 13.62 1.00 -12.37
N VAL A 108 14.50 1.83 -12.92
CA VAL A 108 14.09 2.95 -13.79
C VAL A 108 13.51 2.42 -15.11
N ASN A 109 14.20 1.46 -15.74
CA ASN A 109 13.76 0.85 -16.99
C ASN A 109 12.40 0.14 -16.84
N ASP A 110 12.20 -0.59 -15.76
CA ASP A 110 10.94 -1.25 -15.42
C ASP A 110 9.79 -0.24 -15.24
N ALA A 111 10.03 0.87 -14.54
CA ALA A 111 9.02 1.92 -14.35
C ALA A 111 8.67 2.63 -15.67
N VAL A 112 9.65 2.85 -16.55
CA VAL A 112 9.43 3.39 -17.90
C VAL A 112 8.63 2.41 -18.75
N ALA A 113 8.98 1.11 -18.72
CA ALA A 113 8.27 0.07 -19.45
C ALA A 113 6.81 -0.02 -19.00
N LEU A 114 6.56 0.00 -17.69
CA LEU A 114 5.22 0.02 -17.12
C LEU A 114 4.40 1.21 -17.63
N SER A 115 4.95 2.42 -17.57
CA SER A 115 4.25 3.62 -18.03
C SER A 115 3.96 3.58 -19.54
N LYS A 116 4.85 2.98 -20.34
CA LYS A 116 4.60 2.74 -21.77
C LYS A 116 3.47 1.73 -21.99
N ASN A 117 3.47 0.63 -21.24
CA ASN A 117 2.42 -0.40 -21.33
C ASN A 117 1.04 0.16 -20.95
N LEU A 118 0.99 1.03 -19.95
CA LEU A 118 -0.24 1.71 -19.50
C LEU A 118 -0.62 2.91 -20.37
N ASN A 119 0.29 3.40 -21.21
CA ASN A 119 0.15 4.61 -22.01
C ASN A 119 -0.16 5.87 -21.16
N ASN A 120 0.40 5.96 -19.95
CA ASN A 120 0.24 7.11 -19.08
C ASN A 120 1.43 8.09 -19.17
N PRO A 121 1.22 9.40 -18.95
CA PRO A 121 2.31 10.38 -18.89
C PRO A 121 3.25 10.11 -17.72
N TYR A 122 4.55 10.24 -17.96
CA TYR A 122 5.58 10.11 -16.94
C TYR A 122 6.73 11.10 -17.12
N ASP A 123 7.42 11.39 -16.03
CA ASP A 123 8.66 12.18 -16.02
C ASP A 123 9.72 11.51 -15.17
N ILE A 124 10.99 11.81 -15.51
CA ILE A 124 12.13 11.37 -14.72
C ILE A 124 12.74 12.62 -14.06
N VAL A 125 12.76 12.64 -12.73
CA VAL A 125 13.28 13.73 -11.91
C VAL A 125 14.34 13.19 -10.96
N GLN A 126 15.60 13.44 -11.25
CA GLN A 126 16.70 13.03 -10.38
C GLN A 126 16.70 13.82 -9.08
N ILE A 127 16.87 13.14 -7.95
CA ILE A 127 16.85 13.77 -6.62
C ILE A 127 18.22 14.20 -6.12
N ASP A 128 19.30 13.90 -6.86
CA ASP A 128 20.69 14.06 -6.41
C ASP A 128 21.03 15.46 -5.94
N GLN A 129 20.63 16.48 -6.70
CA GLN A 129 20.91 17.87 -6.34
C GLN A 129 20.22 18.26 -5.03
N VAL A 130 18.95 17.91 -4.88
CA VAL A 130 18.18 18.22 -3.67
C VAL A 130 18.74 17.44 -2.48
N TYR A 131 18.98 16.16 -2.65
CA TYR A 131 19.54 15.28 -1.62
C TYR A 131 20.91 15.77 -1.15
N ASN A 132 21.83 16.03 -2.07
CA ASN A 132 23.17 16.54 -1.75
C ASN A 132 23.14 17.93 -1.11
N SER A 133 22.19 18.78 -1.48
CA SER A 133 21.98 20.07 -0.82
C SER A 133 21.60 19.91 0.64
N PHE A 134 20.71 18.99 0.97
CA PHE A 134 20.37 18.65 2.36
C PHE A 134 21.59 18.14 3.12
N LEU A 135 22.34 17.19 2.56
CA LEU A 135 23.53 16.64 3.20
C LEU A 135 24.55 17.72 3.52
N LYS A 136 24.86 18.58 2.51
CA LYS A 136 25.77 19.71 2.71
C LYS A 136 25.32 20.70 3.77
N THR A 137 24.00 20.96 3.84
CA THR A 137 23.44 21.89 4.83
C THR A 137 23.51 21.32 6.25
N LEU A 138 23.36 20.01 6.39
CA LEU A 138 23.34 19.32 7.68
C LEU A 138 24.72 18.84 8.17
N ASP A 139 25.71 18.81 7.28
CA ASP A 139 27.08 18.34 7.59
C ASP A 139 27.69 18.98 8.85
N PRO A 140 27.59 20.31 9.08
CA PRO A 140 28.11 20.93 10.29
C PRO A 140 27.40 20.45 11.57
N LEU A 141 26.12 20.03 11.47
CA LEU A 141 25.32 19.53 12.58
C LEU A 141 25.57 18.03 12.84
N PHE A 142 25.79 17.26 11.78
CA PHE A 142 26.08 15.82 11.87
C PHE A 142 27.51 15.57 12.33
N ASN A 143 28.41 16.51 12.16
CA ASN A 143 29.75 16.54 12.74
C ASN A 143 30.54 15.22 12.54
N GLY A 144 30.51 14.68 11.33
CA GLY A 144 31.23 13.45 10.97
C GLY A 144 30.61 12.14 11.49
N LEU A 145 29.37 12.16 11.99
CA LEU A 145 28.65 10.94 12.34
C LEU A 145 28.46 10.04 11.09
N PRO A 146 28.52 8.71 11.25
CA PRO A 146 28.38 7.79 10.13
C PRO A 146 26.98 7.86 9.51
N PHE A 147 26.88 7.50 8.22
CA PHE A 147 25.62 7.36 7.50
C PHE A 147 24.62 6.50 8.30
N SER A 148 23.37 6.94 8.35
CA SER A 148 22.33 6.35 9.19
C SER A 148 20.95 6.43 8.55
N LEU A 149 19.92 6.07 9.30
CA LEU A 149 18.53 6.25 8.92
C LEU A 149 18.17 7.72 8.60
N ALA A 150 18.93 8.69 9.10
CA ALA A 150 18.69 10.10 8.82
C ALA A 150 18.85 10.40 7.33
N GLU A 151 19.94 9.95 6.73
CA GLU A 151 20.25 10.15 5.31
C GLU A 151 19.32 9.34 4.40
N GLU A 152 18.93 8.12 4.78
CA GLU A 152 17.89 7.34 4.09
C GLU A 152 16.56 8.11 4.07
N ASN A 153 16.15 8.63 5.21
CA ASN A 153 14.89 9.39 5.34
C ASN A 153 14.92 10.74 4.60
N ILE A 154 16.08 11.39 4.46
CA ILE A 154 16.21 12.60 3.63
C ILE A 154 15.89 12.30 2.17
N GLN A 155 16.33 11.17 1.62
CA GLN A 155 15.99 10.78 0.25
C GLN A 155 14.47 10.60 0.09
N SER A 156 13.83 9.87 1.00
CA SER A 156 12.39 9.64 0.98
C SER A 156 11.61 10.96 1.07
N ARG A 157 12.02 11.87 1.97
CA ARG A 157 11.39 13.20 2.11
C ARG A 157 11.63 14.10 0.92
N SER A 158 12.80 14.04 0.29
CA SER A 158 13.09 14.77 -0.96
C SER A 158 12.11 14.37 -2.05
N ARG A 159 11.84 13.07 -2.21
CA ARG A 159 10.83 12.55 -3.14
C ARG A 159 9.42 13.03 -2.77
N GLY A 160 9.05 12.94 -1.50
CA GLY A 160 7.76 13.43 -1.01
C GLY A 160 7.54 14.92 -1.31
N ASN A 161 8.55 15.77 -1.06
CA ASN A 161 8.48 17.20 -1.36
C ASN A 161 8.32 17.49 -2.87
N ILE A 162 9.06 16.78 -3.72
CA ILE A 162 8.94 16.93 -5.19
C ILE A 162 7.52 16.55 -5.64
N LEU A 163 7.01 15.42 -5.20
CA LEU A 163 5.66 14.96 -5.54
C LEU A 163 4.59 15.95 -5.09
N MET A 164 4.69 16.45 -3.85
CA MET A 164 3.74 17.42 -3.31
C MET A 164 3.83 18.79 -4.03
N ALA A 165 5.02 19.22 -4.42
CA ALA A 165 5.20 20.45 -5.19
C ALA A 165 4.51 20.35 -6.57
N ILE A 166 4.68 19.22 -7.27
CA ILE A 166 4.03 18.95 -8.55
C ILE A 166 2.51 18.84 -8.36
N ALA A 167 2.08 18.09 -7.34
CA ALA A 167 0.66 17.93 -7.01
C ALA A 167 -0.02 19.30 -6.81
N ASN A 168 0.57 20.17 -5.99
CA ASN A 168 0.03 21.50 -5.74
C ASN A 168 0.06 22.41 -6.98
N LYS A 169 1.12 22.34 -7.77
CA LYS A 169 1.27 23.21 -8.95
C LYS A 169 0.27 22.90 -10.03
N PHE A 170 -0.08 21.63 -10.21
CA PHE A 170 -0.91 21.16 -11.33
C PHE A 170 -2.29 20.65 -10.91
N GLY A 171 -2.62 20.72 -9.62
CA GLY A 171 -3.92 20.27 -9.10
C GLY A 171 -4.10 18.75 -9.12
N TYR A 172 -3.03 17.97 -8.91
CA TYR A 172 -3.11 16.53 -8.77
C TYR A 172 -3.37 16.11 -7.32
N VAL A 173 -4.02 14.95 -7.15
CA VAL A 173 -4.02 14.23 -5.88
C VAL A 173 -2.84 13.24 -5.88
N LEU A 174 -1.99 13.33 -4.86
CA LEU A 174 -0.90 12.37 -4.67
C LEU A 174 -1.46 11.05 -4.14
N LEU A 175 -1.32 9.96 -4.91
CA LEU A 175 -1.64 8.61 -4.46
C LEU A 175 -0.45 8.03 -3.69
N ASN A 176 -0.73 7.52 -2.51
CA ASN A 176 0.23 6.80 -1.70
C ASN A 176 0.24 5.32 -2.09
N THR A 177 1.43 4.72 -2.12
CA THR A 177 1.66 3.35 -2.59
C THR A 177 1.97 2.35 -1.48
N SER A 178 2.01 2.80 -0.20
CA SER A 178 2.29 1.90 0.93
C SER A 178 1.20 0.86 1.10
N ASN A 179 1.59 -0.37 1.36
CA ASN A 179 0.69 -1.48 1.63
C ASN A 179 0.43 -1.68 3.13
N LYS A 180 -0.51 -2.58 3.48
CA LYS A 180 -0.92 -2.85 4.86
C LYS A 180 0.21 -3.42 5.72
N SER A 181 1.07 -4.26 5.16
CA SER A 181 2.19 -4.88 5.88
C SER A 181 3.22 -3.83 6.29
N GLU A 182 3.54 -2.89 5.40
CA GLU A 182 4.41 -1.74 5.68
C GLU A 182 3.79 -0.81 6.71
N LEU A 183 2.51 -0.47 6.56
CA LEU A 183 1.79 0.37 7.54
C LEU A 183 1.70 -0.31 8.91
N ALA A 184 1.52 -1.62 8.96
CA ALA A 184 1.47 -2.38 10.21
C ALA A 184 2.79 -2.28 10.96
N THR A 185 3.90 -2.55 10.30
CA THR A 185 5.24 -2.59 10.89
C THR A 185 5.87 -1.21 11.05
N GLY A 186 5.28 -0.17 10.43
CA GLY A 186 5.84 1.17 10.38
C GLY A 186 7.04 1.29 9.44
N TYR A 187 7.15 0.38 8.48
CA TYR A 187 8.18 0.41 7.44
C TYR A 187 7.84 1.47 6.41
N GLY A 188 8.14 2.71 6.75
CA GLY A 188 7.88 3.90 5.96
C GLY A 188 8.36 5.17 6.67
N THR A 189 8.70 6.17 5.89
CA THR A 189 9.21 7.47 6.36
C THR A 189 8.09 8.49 6.44
N LEU A 190 7.83 9.00 7.65
CA LEU A 190 6.90 10.11 7.84
C LEU A 190 7.32 11.32 6.99
N TYR A 191 6.34 11.90 6.29
CA TYR A 191 6.52 13.04 5.38
C TYR A 191 7.41 12.74 4.17
N GLY A 192 7.72 11.47 3.92
CA GLY A 192 8.42 10.96 2.74
C GLY A 192 7.49 10.08 1.92
N ASP A 193 7.78 8.77 1.86
CA ASP A 193 6.97 7.77 1.17
C ASP A 193 5.59 7.54 1.80
N MET A 194 5.38 7.97 3.05
CA MET A 194 4.06 7.98 3.69
C MET A 194 3.19 9.19 3.30
N ALA A 195 3.70 10.15 2.51
CA ALA A 195 2.91 11.29 2.05
C ALA A 195 1.88 10.86 0.99
N GLY A 196 0.71 11.50 1.00
CA GLY A 196 -0.34 11.26 0.02
C GLY A 196 -1.68 11.85 0.41
N GLY A 197 -2.59 11.90 -0.56
CA GLY A 197 -4.00 12.28 -0.36
C GLY A 197 -4.94 11.07 -0.29
N LEU A 198 -4.52 9.92 -0.84
CA LEU A 198 -5.26 8.66 -0.78
C LEU A 198 -4.29 7.48 -0.82
N GLY A 199 -4.36 6.59 0.15
CA GLY A 199 -3.62 5.33 0.23
C GLY A 199 -4.38 4.22 -0.49
N VAL A 200 -3.92 3.84 -1.67
CA VAL A 200 -4.63 2.86 -2.51
C VAL A 200 -4.49 1.45 -1.93
N LEU A 201 -3.28 1.03 -1.59
CA LEU A 201 -2.96 -0.30 -1.10
C LEU A 201 -2.92 -0.41 0.43
N GLY A 202 -3.29 0.65 1.16
CA GLY A 202 -3.12 0.72 2.61
C GLY A 202 -3.86 -0.35 3.42
N ASP A 203 -4.81 -1.07 2.81
CA ASP A 203 -5.53 -2.20 3.40
C ASP A 203 -5.25 -3.54 2.68
N CYS A 204 -4.28 -3.57 1.75
CA CYS A 204 -3.81 -4.77 1.08
C CYS A 204 -2.50 -5.25 1.70
N TYR A 205 -2.42 -6.51 2.13
CA TYR A 205 -1.17 -7.12 2.54
C TYR A 205 -0.21 -7.31 1.36
N LYS A 206 1.09 -7.40 1.61
CA LYS A 206 2.11 -7.56 0.54
C LYS A 206 1.83 -8.74 -0.39
N LEU A 207 1.43 -9.88 0.16
CA LEU A 207 1.09 -11.06 -0.65
C LEU A 207 -0.13 -10.79 -1.54
N GLN A 208 -1.13 -10.02 -1.08
CA GLN A 208 -2.27 -9.61 -1.90
C GLN A 208 -1.84 -8.66 -3.02
N VAL A 209 -0.84 -7.81 -2.81
CA VAL A 209 -0.28 -6.96 -3.86
C VAL A 209 0.35 -7.80 -4.97
N TYR A 210 1.04 -8.90 -4.65
CA TYR A 210 1.54 -9.84 -5.65
C TYR A 210 0.41 -10.53 -6.42
N GLU A 211 -0.66 -10.93 -5.75
CA GLU A 211 -1.82 -11.51 -6.42
C GLU A 211 -2.56 -10.50 -7.31
N LEU A 212 -2.65 -9.24 -6.89
CA LEU A 212 -3.17 -8.15 -7.72
C LEU A 212 -2.32 -7.94 -8.99
N ALA A 213 -1.00 -7.96 -8.86
CA ALA A 213 -0.11 -7.84 -10.01
C ALA A 213 -0.31 -8.99 -11.03
N LYS A 214 -0.45 -10.24 -10.54
CA LYS A 214 -0.77 -11.40 -11.38
C LYS A 214 -2.14 -11.25 -12.05
N TYR A 215 -3.14 -10.77 -11.30
CA TYR A 215 -4.48 -10.54 -11.82
C TYR A 215 -4.50 -9.46 -12.91
N ILE A 216 -3.76 -8.37 -12.73
CA ILE A 216 -3.60 -7.31 -13.74
C ILE A 216 -3.00 -7.90 -15.03
N ASN A 217 -2.03 -8.79 -14.90
CA ASN A 217 -1.35 -9.43 -16.04
C ASN A 217 -2.10 -10.64 -16.63
N ARG A 218 -3.32 -10.97 -16.17
CA ARG A 218 -4.03 -12.20 -16.58
C ARG A 218 -4.33 -12.33 -18.08
N ILE A 219 -4.39 -11.21 -18.80
CA ILE A 219 -4.69 -11.19 -20.26
C ILE A 219 -3.44 -10.84 -21.05
N SER A 220 -2.68 -9.86 -20.59
CA SER A 220 -1.45 -9.39 -21.24
C SER A 220 -0.48 -8.87 -20.19
N GLU A 221 0.80 -8.83 -20.52
CA GLU A 221 1.82 -8.27 -19.62
C GLU A 221 1.72 -6.74 -19.58
N ILE A 222 1.06 -6.22 -18.54
CA ILE A 222 0.99 -4.78 -18.24
C ILE A 222 2.13 -4.41 -17.30
N ILE A 223 2.23 -5.10 -16.16
CA ILE A 223 3.32 -4.94 -15.20
C ILE A 223 4.47 -5.83 -15.65
N PRO A 224 5.65 -5.26 -15.98
CA PRO A 224 6.80 -6.06 -16.37
C PRO A 224 7.11 -7.19 -15.39
N GLN A 225 7.34 -8.40 -15.91
CA GLN A 225 7.56 -9.58 -15.08
C GLN A 225 8.72 -9.43 -14.10
N HIS A 226 9.73 -8.64 -14.47
CA HIS A 226 10.86 -8.36 -13.59
C HIS A 226 10.44 -7.61 -12.32
N ILE A 227 9.46 -6.70 -12.38
CA ILE A 227 8.89 -6.02 -11.19
C ILE A 227 8.27 -7.03 -10.22
N ILE A 228 7.62 -8.07 -10.74
CA ILE A 228 6.94 -9.10 -9.94
C ILE A 228 7.95 -10.06 -9.31
N SER A 229 9.03 -10.39 -10.02
CA SER A 229 9.98 -11.43 -9.61
C SER A 229 11.14 -10.92 -8.75
N LYS A 230 11.48 -9.63 -8.83
CA LYS A 230 12.60 -9.08 -8.04
C LYS A 230 12.26 -9.00 -6.56
N PRO A 231 13.24 -9.20 -5.67
CA PRO A 231 13.05 -9.01 -4.23
C PRO A 231 12.64 -7.56 -3.91
N PRO A 232 11.70 -7.35 -2.97
CA PRO A 232 11.30 -6.01 -2.56
C PRO A 232 12.44 -5.28 -1.86
N SER A 233 12.59 -3.98 -2.20
CA SER A 233 13.62 -3.10 -1.64
C SER A 233 13.19 -1.65 -1.72
N ALA A 234 13.53 -0.87 -0.68
CA ALA A 234 13.34 0.59 -0.68
C ALA A 234 14.41 1.36 -1.48
N GLU A 235 15.53 0.72 -1.88
CA GLU A 235 16.64 1.30 -2.63
C GLU A 235 17.18 2.65 -2.07
N LEU A 236 17.29 2.75 -0.72
CA LEU A 236 17.79 3.95 -0.02
C LEU A 236 19.27 3.83 0.35
N ARG A 237 19.86 2.64 0.25
CA ARG A 237 21.28 2.31 0.48
C ARG A 237 21.72 1.17 -0.44
N PRO A 238 23.04 0.95 -0.62
CA PRO A 238 23.55 -0.13 -1.46
C PRO A 238 23.04 -1.51 -1.01
N ASN A 239 22.61 -2.32 -1.98
CA ASN A 239 22.17 -3.73 -1.78
C ASN A 239 21.06 -3.92 -0.73
N GLN A 240 20.27 -2.90 -0.43
CA GLN A 240 19.19 -2.99 0.54
C GLN A 240 18.13 -3.99 0.09
N LYS A 241 17.61 -4.75 1.07
CA LYS A 241 16.41 -5.60 0.93
C LYS A 241 15.48 -5.36 2.10
N ASP A 242 14.18 -5.49 1.88
CA ASP A 242 13.20 -5.38 2.97
C ASP A 242 13.46 -6.44 4.06
N SER A 243 13.93 -7.62 3.67
CA SER A 243 14.34 -8.70 4.59
C SER A 243 15.48 -8.35 5.55
N ASP A 244 16.22 -7.25 5.32
CA ASP A 244 17.22 -6.78 6.28
C ASP A 244 16.57 -6.26 7.58
N SER A 245 15.32 -5.81 7.50
CA SER A 245 14.59 -5.17 8.60
C SER A 245 13.31 -5.89 8.99
N LEU A 246 12.62 -6.50 8.01
CA LEU A 246 11.35 -7.19 8.17
C LEU A 246 11.55 -8.71 8.08
N PRO A 247 10.67 -9.48 8.71
CA PRO A 247 10.53 -10.90 8.41
C PRO A 247 10.09 -11.12 6.97
N ASP A 248 10.27 -12.35 6.47
CA ASP A 248 9.73 -12.74 5.17
C ASP A 248 8.21 -12.48 5.12
N TYR A 249 7.74 -11.85 4.06
CA TYR A 249 6.33 -11.47 3.90
C TYR A 249 5.37 -12.66 3.96
N GLU A 250 5.79 -13.86 3.54
CA GLU A 250 4.97 -15.07 3.66
C GLU A 250 4.65 -15.43 5.12
N VAL A 251 5.53 -15.11 6.05
CA VAL A 251 5.33 -15.32 7.48
C VAL A 251 4.73 -14.08 8.12
N LEU A 252 5.25 -12.89 7.76
CA LEU A 252 4.82 -11.62 8.33
C LEU A 252 3.32 -11.37 8.10
N ASP A 253 2.85 -11.50 6.87
CA ASP A 253 1.45 -11.21 6.53
C ASP A 253 0.47 -12.15 7.25
N LYS A 254 0.83 -13.44 7.35
CA LYS A 254 0.03 -14.42 8.10
C LYS A 254 -0.06 -14.06 9.59
N LEU A 255 1.06 -13.66 10.19
CA LEU A 255 1.09 -13.24 11.59
C LEU A 255 0.27 -11.96 11.80
N LEU A 256 0.45 -10.95 10.94
CA LEU A 256 -0.29 -9.70 10.98
C LEU A 256 -1.79 -9.95 10.83
N TYR A 257 -2.20 -10.86 9.94
CA TYR A 257 -3.59 -11.24 9.74
C TYR A 257 -4.20 -11.82 11.03
N GLN A 258 -3.51 -12.74 11.71
CA GLN A 258 -3.97 -13.30 12.97
C GLN A 258 -4.14 -12.21 14.05
N TYR A 259 -3.17 -11.31 14.14
CA TYR A 259 -3.20 -10.26 15.15
C TYR A 259 -4.22 -9.15 14.84
N ILE A 260 -4.27 -8.66 13.60
CA ILE A 260 -5.07 -7.49 13.22
C ILE A 260 -6.52 -7.88 12.87
N GLU A 261 -6.69 -8.84 11.94
CA GLU A 261 -8.02 -9.24 11.44
C GLU A 261 -8.74 -10.16 12.44
N LYS A 262 -8.07 -11.21 12.89
CA LYS A 262 -8.64 -12.22 13.80
C LYS A 262 -8.54 -11.80 15.26
N ARG A 263 -7.84 -10.72 15.60
CA ARG A 263 -7.68 -10.17 16.95
C ARG A 263 -7.18 -11.19 17.97
N GLN A 264 -6.33 -12.09 17.53
CA GLN A 264 -5.80 -13.12 18.42
C GLN A 264 -4.74 -12.55 19.36
N SER A 265 -4.66 -13.10 20.55
CA SER A 265 -3.62 -12.76 21.52
C SER A 265 -2.26 -13.27 21.07
N PRO A 266 -1.14 -12.67 21.53
CA PRO A 266 0.21 -13.19 21.26
C PRO A 266 0.36 -14.67 21.65
N ALA A 267 -0.25 -15.10 22.75
CA ALA A 267 -0.22 -16.49 23.21
C ALA A 267 -0.86 -17.44 22.19
N ASN A 268 -2.08 -17.12 21.74
CA ASN A 268 -2.80 -17.94 20.77
C ASN A 268 -2.07 -18.02 19.42
N ILE A 269 -1.39 -16.94 19.00
CA ILE A 269 -0.60 -16.94 17.75
C ILE A 269 0.61 -17.84 17.89
N LYS A 270 1.30 -17.82 19.04
CA LYS A 270 2.43 -18.73 19.35
C LYS A 270 1.98 -20.20 19.35
N GLU A 271 0.80 -20.51 19.92
CA GLU A 271 0.22 -21.86 19.93
C GLU A 271 -0.08 -22.41 18.51
N GLN A 272 -0.25 -21.53 17.51
CA GLN A 272 -0.40 -21.93 16.11
C GLN A 272 0.93 -22.30 15.41
N GLY A 273 2.04 -22.31 16.14
CA GLY A 273 3.36 -22.72 15.63
C GLY A 273 4.20 -21.59 15.06
N PHE A 274 3.81 -20.32 15.25
CA PHE A 274 4.69 -19.20 14.92
C PHE A 274 5.84 -19.10 15.93
N ASP A 275 7.03 -18.72 15.45
CA ASP A 275 8.16 -18.46 16.33
C ASP A 275 7.85 -17.39 17.38
N ALA A 276 8.08 -17.69 18.64
CA ALA A 276 7.67 -16.84 19.75
C ALA A 276 8.38 -15.47 19.75
N ALA A 277 9.67 -15.43 19.42
CA ALA A 277 10.41 -14.19 19.37
C ALA A 277 9.97 -13.30 18.19
N LEU A 278 9.66 -13.93 17.07
CA LEU A 278 9.11 -13.25 15.89
C LEU A 278 7.74 -12.64 16.18
N VAL A 279 6.85 -13.38 16.87
CA VAL A 279 5.51 -12.89 17.26
C VAL A 279 5.67 -11.65 18.14
N ASP A 280 6.48 -11.72 19.20
CA ASP A 280 6.66 -10.62 20.14
C ASP A 280 7.27 -9.38 19.44
N ARG A 281 8.30 -9.58 18.61
CA ARG A 281 8.92 -8.50 17.82
C ARG A 281 7.92 -7.84 16.89
N THR A 282 7.15 -8.62 16.14
CA THR A 282 6.21 -8.10 15.15
C THR A 282 5.07 -7.34 15.81
N ILE A 283 4.48 -7.88 16.87
CA ILE A 283 3.40 -7.21 17.60
C ILE A 283 3.91 -5.90 18.24
N LYS A 284 5.13 -5.90 18.77
CA LYS A 284 5.77 -4.70 19.29
C LYS A 284 5.97 -3.65 18.19
N MET A 285 6.40 -4.05 16.98
CA MET A 285 6.47 -3.12 15.84
C MET A 285 5.11 -2.52 15.52
N VAL A 286 4.06 -3.34 15.45
CA VAL A 286 2.70 -2.87 15.15
C VAL A 286 2.24 -1.84 16.18
N ASN A 287 2.41 -2.11 17.46
CA ASN A 287 1.92 -1.23 18.52
C ASN A 287 2.75 0.07 18.63
N ASN A 288 4.07 -0.01 18.47
CA ASN A 288 4.95 1.17 18.55
C ASN A 288 4.79 2.12 17.37
N ASN A 289 4.24 1.67 16.24
CA ASN A 289 4.09 2.50 15.04
C ASN A 289 2.68 3.07 14.85
N GLU A 290 1.81 3.02 15.87
CA GLU A 290 0.48 3.63 15.80
C GLU A 290 0.56 5.15 15.52
N TYR A 291 1.55 5.86 16.07
CA TYR A 291 1.75 7.29 15.83
C TYR A 291 2.01 7.61 14.36
N LYS A 292 2.66 6.71 13.60
CA LYS A 292 2.86 6.86 12.15
C LYS A 292 1.53 6.71 11.41
N ARG A 293 0.75 5.68 11.75
CA ARG A 293 -0.55 5.42 11.13
C ARG A 293 -1.57 6.54 11.36
N ASN A 294 -1.51 7.21 12.51
CA ASN A 294 -2.36 8.37 12.79
C ASN A 294 -2.04 9.61 11.93
N GLN A 295 -0.91 9.62 11.25
CA GLN A 295 -0.47 10.68 10.33
C GLN A 295 -0.54 10.24 8.86
N PHE A 296 -1.13 9.09 8.60
CA PHE A 296 -1.29 8.55 7.25
C PHE A 296 -2.57 9.09 6.60
N CYS A 297 -2.56 9.18 5.27
CA CYS A 297 -3.73 9.59 4.50
C CYS A 297 -4.89 8.58 4.61
N PRO A 298 -6.12 8.97 4.23
CA PRO A 298 -7.23 8.04 4.11
C PRO A 298 -6.88 6.86 3.20
N ILE A 299 -7.33 5.65 3.55
CA ILE A 299 -7.09 4.42 2.79
C ILE A 299 -8.39 3.87 2.22
N ILE A 300 -8.30 3.20 1.06
CA ILE A 300 -9.40 2.41 0.53
C ILE A 300 -9.51 1.14 1.38
N ARG A 301 -10.70 0.92 1.94
CA ARG A 301 -10.94 -0.18 2.84
C ARG A 301 -11.48 -1.39 2.09
N ILE A 302 -10.77 -2.52 2.16
CA ILE A 302 -11.16 -3.81 1.55
C ILE A 302 -11.31 -4.94 2.56
N SER A 303 -10.86 -4.73 3.79
CA SER A 303 -10.90 -5.72 4.86
C SER A 303 -11.81 -5.31 6.02
N PRO A 304 -12.21 -6.23 6.90
CA PRO A 304 -12.97 -5.91 8.12
C PRO A 304 -12.20 -5.01 9.09
N LYS A 305 -10.86 -4.99 9.02
CA LYS A 305 -9.97 -4.31 9.96
C LYS A 305 -8.90 -3.46 9.28
N ALA A 306 -9.33 -2.52 8.46
CA ALA A 306 -8.47 -1.47 7.94
C ALA A 306 -7.91 -0.59 9.08
N PHE A 307 -6.70 -0.07 8.90
CA PHE A 307 -6.15 0.94 9.82
C PHE A 307 -6.98 2.24 9.77
N GLY A 308 -6.84 3.09 10.78
CA GLY A 308 -7.66 4.28 10.93
C GLY A 308 -9.02 3.96 11.55
N VAL A 309 -10.11 4.11 10.79
CA VAL A 309 -11.48 3.92 11.33
C VAL A 309 -11.76 2.48 11.77
N GLY A 310 -11.20 1.49 11.07
CA GLY A 310 -11.43 0.07 11.35
C GLY A 310 -10.66 -0.47 12.57
N ARG A 311 -9.49 0.09 12.85
CA ARG A 311 -8.64 -0.26 13.99
C ARG A 311 -8.02 1.00 14.56
N ARG A 312 -8.47 1.39 15.75
CA ARG A 312 -7.92 2.49 16.52
C ARG A 312 -7.27 1.95 17.79
N MET A 313 -6.02 2.32 18.02
CA MET A 313 -5.29 2.02 19.25
C MET A 313 -4.83 3.34 19.87
N PRO A 314 -4.83 3.48 21.19
CA PRO A 314 -4.21 4.63 21.83
C PRO A 314 -2.71 4.68 21.50
N ILE A 315 -2.22 5.86 21.13
CA ILE A 315 -0.77 6.06 20.86
C ILE A 315 0.03 5.90 22.15
N VAL A 316 -0.52 6.42 23.25
CA VAL A 316 0.11 6.37 24.57
C VAL A 316 -0.42 5.16 25.34
N GLY A 317 0.38 4.10 25.39
CA GLY A 317 0.05 2.89 26.13
C GLY A 317 1.18 1.88 26.11
N LYS A 318 1.35 1.14 27.20
CA LYS A 318 2.28 0.00 27.31
C LYS A 318 1.47 -1.29 27.22
N TYR A 319 1.07 -1.66 26.00
CA TYR A 319 0.25 -2.86 25.78
C TYR A 319 1.04 -4.16 25.80
N LEU A 320 2.34 -4.06 25.62
CA LEU A 320 3.28 -5.17 25.66
C LEU A 320 4.56 -4.64 26.34
N SER A 321 4.62 -4.80 27.62
CA SER A 321 5.84 -4.59 28.41
C SER A 321 6.55 -5.93 28.63
#